data_d141eb65ed60975904cd1e0a1bd9a76b
#
_entry.id   d141eb65ed60975904cd1e0a1bd9a76b
#
_cell.length_a   1.000
_cell.length_b   1.000
_cell.length_c   1.000
_cell.angle_alpha   90.00
_cell.angle_beta   90.00
_cell.angle_gamma   90.00
#
_symmetry.space_group_name_H-M   'P 1'
#
loop_
_entity.id
_entity.type
_entity.pdbx_description
1 polymer ?
#
loop_
_entity_poly.entity_id
_entity_poly.type
_entity_poly.pdbx_seq_one_letter_code
_entity_poly.pdbx_strand_id
1 'polypeptide(L)'
;MTATWYDPKPPKPAEGRFGRLTTMAALAAMAMSALLACPLVLAHGGQATLGAPPALAVSGVLPAPPAGVAELRFSEMFQRPVGPKGLEPSARLLALDGLPVRLVGYMASAELPMAGRLVLSPLPIAMGDEDEPLANDLPAQAVFVHLSGPAAGQALPNYSGLIQLQGRLSVGVRDEPDGHLSSVRLLLDEQASQRLLPPAAPRRLP
;
A
#
# COMPACT_ATOMS: atom_id res chain seq x y z
N MET A 1 37.13 61.26 -35.13
CA MET A 1 35.79 61.48 -34.53
C MET A 1 35.74 60.70 -33.27
N THR A 2 36.08 61.34 -32.12
CA THR A 2 36.13 60.71 -30.80
C THR A 2 34.91 61.17 -30.01
N ALA A 3 34.06 60.25 -29.67
CA ALA A 3 32.89 60.51 -28.83
C ALA A 3 33.27 60.42 -27.36
N THR A 4 33.12 61.57 -26.66
CA THR A 4 33.36 61.74 -25.25
C THR A 4 32.14 61.26 -24.46
N TRP A 5 32.33 60.30 -23.59
CA TRP A 5 31.30 59.84 -22.66
C TRP A 5 31.20 60.71 -21.42
N TYR A 6 30.04 61.26 -21.16
CA TYR A 6 29.72 62.08 -19.99
C TYR A 6 29.30 61.18 -18.85
N ASP A 7 30.04 61.19 -17.75
CA ASP A 7 29.71 60.38 -16.52
C ASP A 7 29.14 61.38 -15.47
N PRO A 8 27.81 61.20 -15.14
CA PRO A 8 27.20 62.06 -14.14
C PRO A 8 27.46 61.52 -12.73
N LYS A 9 28.11 62.31 -11.92
CA LYS A 9 28.42 62.11 -10.51
C LYS A 9 27.18 61.97 -9.67
N PRO A 10 27.10 60.96 -8.76
CA PRO A 10 25.91 60.73 -7.92
C PRO A 10 25.78 61.83 -6.83
N PRO A 11 24.54 62.17 -6.45
CA PRO A 11 24.28 63.20 -5.41
C PRO A 11 24.62 62.67 -4.00
N LYS A 12 25.12 63.57 -3.16
CA LYS A 12 25.43 63.30 -1.75
C LYS A 12 24.20 63.06 -0.93
N PRO A 13 24.22 62.10 0.05
CA PRO A 13 23.10 61.91 0.94
C PRO A 13 22.94 63.06 1.92
N ALA A 14 21.67 63.49 2.09
CA ALA A 14 21.29 64.50 3.06
C ALA A 14 21.29 63.92 4.47
N GLU A 15 22.07 64.56 5.39
CA GLU A 15 22.01 64.26 6.81
C GLU A 15 20.69 64.82 7.42
N GLY A 16 19.72 63.95 7.61
CA GLY A 16 18.44 64.26 8.28
C GLY A 16 18.43 63.68 9.69
N ARG A 17 18.49 64.60 10.68
CA ARG A 17 18.20 64.34 12.09
C ARG A 17 16.81 63.74 12.26
N PHE A 18 16.71 62.41 12.50
CA PHE A 18 15.55 61.82 13.15
C PHE A 18 16.03 60.88 14.25
N GLY A 19 15.94 61.43 15.47
CA GLY A 19 16.33 60.75 16.68
C GLY A 19 15.20 59.85 17.21
N ARG A 20 15.61 58.74 17.74
CA ARG A 20 15.13 58.12 18.99
C ARG A 20 13.67 57.64 19.12
N LEU A 21 12.91 57.41 18.07
CA LEU A 21 11.57 56.85 18.22
C LEU A 21 11.32 55.53 17.47
N THR A 22 12.33 54.92 16.86
CA THR A 22 12.17 53.74 16.03
C THR A 22 12.65 52.43 16.68
N THR A 23 13.15 52.47 17.92
CA THR A 23 13.72 51.27 18.57
C THR A 23 12.70 50.45 19.37
N MET A 24 11.49 50.95 19.64
CA MET A 24 10.47 50.22 20.36
C MET A 24 9.47 49.45 19.44
N ALA A 25 9.39 49.83 18.17
CA ALA A 25 8.50 49.14 17.21
C ALA A 25 9.13 47.88 16.59
N ALA A 26 10.46 47.79 16.57
CA ALA A 26 11.17 46.63 15.97
C ALA A 26 11.15 45.39 16.87
N LEU A 27 11.04 45.54 18.19
CA LEU A 27 10.96 44.42 19.13
C LEU A 27 9.58 43.77 19.21
N ALA A 28 8.50 44.48 18.91
CA ALA A 28 7.15 43.93 18.87
C ALA A 28 6.88 43.11 17.58
N ALA A 29 7.53 43.42 16.48
CA ALA A 29 7.38 42.72 15.22
C ALA A 29 8.14 41.35 15.21
N MET A 30 9.18 41.18 15.99
CA MET A 30 9.91 39.90 16.10
C MET A 30 9.21 38.85 16.98
N ALA A 31 8.38 39.26 17.93
CA ALA A 31 7.66 38.34 18.80
C ALA A 31 6.44 37.74 18.14
N MET A 32 5.90 38.35 17.09
CA MET A 32 4.68 37.87 16.41
C MET A 32 4.99 36.94 15.20
N SER A 33 6.24 36.91 14.74
CA SER A 33 6.68 36.03 13.65
C SER A 33 7.05 34.61 14.10
N ALA A 34 7.20 34.38 15.40
CA ALA A 34 7.57 33.07 15.94
C ALA A 34 6.36 32.09 16.13
N LEU A 35 5.13 32.58 16.00
CA LEU A 35 3.91 31.77 16.21
C LEU A 35 3.31 31.19 14.92
N LEU A 36 3.83 31.51 13.73
CA LEU A 36 3.34 30.97 12.45
C LEU A 36 4.24 29.95 11.77
N ALA A 37 5.33 29.54 12.40
CA ALA A 37 6.09 28.38 11.95
C ALA A 37 5.55 27.11 12.62
N CYS A 38 4.25 26.84 12.46
CA CYS A 38 3.76 25.48 12.60
C CYS A 38 4.28 24.73 11.36
N PRO A 39 5.22 23.77 11.49
CA PRO A 39 5.53 22.91 10.37
C PRO A 39 4.22 22.18 10.05
N LEU A 40 3.63 22.48 8.90
CA LEU A 40 2.71 21.55 8.24
C LEU A 40 3.54 20.29 8.00
N VAL A 41 3.58 19.44 9.01
CA VAL A 41 3.89 18.03 8.80
C VAL A 41 2.76 17.53 7.92
N LEU A 42 2.97 17.57 6.62
CA LEU A 42 2.25 16.73 5.67
C LEU A 42 2.55 15.29 6.13
N ALA A 43 1.72 14.80 7.04
CA ALA A 43 1.63 13.38 7.28
C ALA A 43 1.19 12.78 5.94
N HIS A 44 2.16 12.33 5.16
CA HIS A 44 1.91 11.36 4.11
C HIS A 44 1.30 10.19 4.86
N GLY A 45 0.00 10.01 4.69
CA GLY A 45 -0.78 8.98 5.36
C GLY A 45 -0.45 7.60 4.82
N GLY A 46 0.83 7.23 4.88
CA GLY A 46 1.25 5.86 4.66
C GLY A 46 0.52 4.98 5.68
N GLN A 47 -0.21 3.99 5.22
CA GLN A 47 -0.88 3.05 6.10
C GLN A 47 0.12 2.40 7.05
N ALA A 48 -0.20 2.37 8.33
CA ALA A 48 0.61 1.66 9.30
C ALA A 48 0.70 0.18 8.90
N THR A 49 1.90 -0.30 8.64
CA THR A 49 2.16 -1.71 8.41
C THR A 49 2.15 -2.43 9.75
N LEU A 50 1.28 -3.40 9.91
CA LEU A 50 1.18 -4.24 11.11
C LEU A 50 1.89 -5.58 10.88
N GLY A 51 2.33 -6.21 11.95
CA GLY A 51 2.72 -7.62 11.88
C GLY A 51 1.52 -8.49 11.50
N ALA A 52 1.75 -9.56 10.73
CA ALA A 52 0.69 -10.49 10.39
C ALA A 52 -0.01 -11.05 11.65
N PRO A 53 -1.34 -11.25 11.62
CA PRO A 53 -2.06 -11.85 12.73
C PRO A 53 -1.42 -13.19 13.13
N PRO A 54 -1.19 -13.47 14.43
CA PRO A 54 -0.47 -14.69 14.85
C PRO A 54 -1.06 -15.99 14.31
N ALA A 55 -2.38 -16.04 14.12
CA ALA A 55 -3.08 -17.22 13.58
C ALA A 55 -2.78 -17.45 12.07
N LEU A 56 -2.27 -16.46 11.36
CA LEU A 56 -1.99 -16.50 9.93
C LEU A 56 -0.50 -16.38 9.61
N ALA A 57 0.29 -15.83 10.56
CA ALA A 57 1.72 -15.64 10.39
C ALA A 57 2.44 -16.98 10.23
N VAL A 58 3.35 -17.02 9.25
CA VAL A 58 4.18 -18.19 8.99
C VAL A 58 5.59 -17.94 9.55
N SER A 59 5.95 -18.76 10.52
CA SER A 59 7.31 -18.82 11.06
C SER A 59 7.76 -20.27 11.11
N GLY A 60 8.83 -20.61 10.37
CA GLY A 60 9.36 -21.96 10.33
C GLY A 60 8.62 -22.90 9.37
N VAL A 61 8.71 -24.22 9.65
CA VAL A 61 8.09 -25.25 8.82
C VAL A 61 6.62 -25.37 9.13
N LEU A 62 5.79 -25.24 8.10
CA LEU A 62 4.35 -25.40 8.23
C LEU A 62 3.98 -26.89 8.35
N PRO A 63 3.01 -27.22 9.21
CA PRO A 63 2.43 -28.56 9.25
C PRO A 63 1.70 -28.87 7.94
N ALA A 64 1.44 -30.14 7.68
CA ALA A 64 0.60 -30.55 6.55
C ALA A 64 -0.75 -29.82 6.59
N PRO A 65 -1.34 -29.50 5.43
CA PRO A 65 -2.66 -28.88 5.40
C PRO A 65 -3.72 -29.83 6.02
N PRO A 66 -4.83 -29.30 6.54
CA PRO A 66 -5.93 -30.11 7.03
C PRO A 66 -6.47 -31.08 5.96
N ALA A 67 -7.10 -32.15 6.39
CA ALA A 67 -7.73 -33.08 5.46
C ALA A 67 -8.73 -32.36 4.54
N GLY A 68 -8.69 -32.67 3.24
CA GLY A 68 -9.53 -32.03 2.23
C GLY A 68 -9.05 -30.66 1.73
N VAL A 69 -7.96 -30.12 2.28
CA VAL A 69 -7.32 -28.87 1.81
C VAL A 69 -6.03 -29.21 1.08
N ALA A 70 -5.92 -28.81 -0.17
CA ALA A 70 -4.71 -29.01 -0.96
C ALA A 70 -3.73 -27.86 -0.74
N GLU A 71 -2.43 -28.16 -0.69
CA GLU A 71 -1.41 -27.12 -0.76
C GLU A 71 -1.19 -26.73 -2.22
N LEU A 72 -1.21 -25.42 -2.48
CA LEU A 72 -0.88 -24.83 -3.77
C LEU A 72 0.24 -23.82 -3.59
N ARG A 73 1.31 -23.94 -4.37
CA ARG A 73 2.42 -23.00 -4.36
C ARG A 73 2.34 -22.10 -5.59
N PHE A 74 2.79 -20.87 -5.46
CA PHE A 74 2.84 -19.93 -6.58
C PHE A 74 3.64 -20.47 -7.78
N SER A 75 4.71 -21.22 -7.54
CA SER A 75 5.53 -21.84 -8.60
C SER A 75 4.77 -22.92 -9.37
N GLU A 76 3.66 -23.45 -8.85
CA GLU A 76 2.87 -24.51 -9.48
C GLU A 76 1.66 -23.97 -10.27
N MET A 77 1.41 -22.64 -10.24
CA MET A 77 0.21 -22.06 -10.84
C MET A 77 0.22 -22.03 -12.36
N PHE A 78 1.38 -21.80 -12.96
CA PHE A 78 1.51 -21.64 -14.41
C PHE A 78 2.51 -22.62 -14.99
N GLN A 79 2.29 -22.97 -16.25
CA GLN A 79 3.16 -23.87 -16.98
C GLN A 79 4.55 -23.25 -17.15
N ARG A 80 5.58 -24.11 -17.02
CA ARG A 80 6.98 -23.75 -17.28
C ARG A 80 7.64 -24.84 -18.15
N PRO A 81 8.45 -24.46 -19.16
CA PRO A 81 8.76 -23.10 -19.59
C PRO A 81 7.54 -22.40 -20.19
N VAL A 82 7.55 -21.06 -20.21
CA VAL A 82 6.48 -20.25 -20.82
C VAL A 82 6.42 -20.56 -22.31
N GLY A 83 5.28 -21.01 -22.79
CA GLY A 83 5.04 -21.34 -24.18
C GLY A 83 4.75 -20.11 -25.08
N PRO A 84 4.58 -20.32 -26.40
CA PRO A 84 4.34 -19.24 -27.36
C PRO A 84 3.00 -18.50 -27.12
N LYS A 85 2.08 -19.07 -26.37
CA LYS A 85 0.83 -18.43 -25.96
C LYS A 85 0.92 -17.62 -24.67
N GLY A 86 2.12 -17.48 -24.11
CA GLY A 86 2.36 -16.81 -22.84
C GLY A 86 2.15 -17.70 -21.62
N LEU A 87 1.74 -17.11 -20.50
CA LEU A 87 1.51 -17.82 -19.25
C LEU A 87 0.16 -18.55 -19.29
N GLU A 88 0.22 -19.86 -19.43
CA GLU A 88 -0.96 -20.74 -19.37
C GLU A 88 -1.10 -21.37 -17.98
N PRO A 89 -2.33 -21.49 -17.45
CA PRO A 89 -2.56 -22.19 -16.19
C PRO A 89 -2.00 -23.62 -16.25
N SER A 90 -1.40 -24.08 -15.16
CA SER A 90 -0.91 -25.44 -15.07
C SER A 90 -2.08 -26.44 -14.90
N ALA A 91 -1.86 -27.70 -15.26
CA ALA A 91 -2.82 -28.75 -14.98
C ALA A 91 -3.14 -28.86 -13.47
N ARG A 92 -2.15 -28.58 -12.61
CA ARG A 92 -2.33 -28.54 -11.15
C ARG A 92 -3.30 -27.43 -10.72
N LEU A 93 -3.10 -26.21 -11.25
CA LEU A 93 -3.98 -25.09 -10.94
C LEU A 93 -5.42 -25.37 -11.38
N LEU A 94 -5.61 -25.85 -12.61
CA LEU A 94 -6.93 -26.20 -13.16
C LEU A 94 -7.62 -27.33 -12.38
N ALA A 95 -6.87 -28.35 -11.95
CA ALA A 95 -7.41 -29.44 -11.16
C ALA A 95 -7.87 -29.02 -9.76
N LEU A 96 -7.39 -27.89 -9.25
CA LEU A 96 -7.76 -27.35 -7.94
C LEU A 96 -8.86 -26.29 -8.02
N ASP A 97 -9.34 -25.93 -9.22
CA ASP A 97 -10.43 -24.96 -9.36
C ASP A 97 -11.69 -25.42 -8.60
N GLY A 98 -12.27 -24.53 -7.83
CA GLY A 98 -13.42 -24.80 -6.98
C GLY A 98 -13.12 -25.59 -5.70
N LEU A 99 -11.88 -26.03 -5.47
CA LEU A 99 -11.50 -26.82 -4.29
C LEU A 99 -10.90 -25.96 -3.18
N PRO A 100 -10.94 -26.44 -1.91
CA PRO A 100 -10.25 -25.79 -0.81
C PRO A 100 -8.74 -25.93 -0.97
N VAL A 101 -8.03 -24.79 -0.91
CA VAL A 101 -6.58 -24.76 -0.99
C VAL A 101 -5.96 -23.92 0.13
N ARG A 102 -4.73 -24.22 0.47
CA ARG A 102 -3.86 -23.40 1.31
C ARG A 102 -2.80 -22.75 0.44
N LEU A 103 -2.68 -21.42 0.56
CA LEU A 103 -1.65 -20.60 -0.06
C LEU A 103 -0.82 -19.91 1.02
N VAL A 104 0.47 -19.76 0.75
CA VAL A 104 1.42 -19.02 1.59
C VAL A 104 2.10 -17.97 0.74
N GLY A 105 2.03 -16.71 1.17
CA GLY A 105 2.61 -15.59 0.44
C GLY A 105 2.68 -14.33 1.27
N TYR A 106 3.08 -13.25 0.62
CA TYR A 106 3.10 -11.91 1.19
C TYR A 106 1.85 -11.15 0.75
N MET A 107 1.25 -10.41 1.67
CA MET A 107 0.25 -9.43 1.30
C MET A 107 0.94 -8.29 0.54
N ALA A 108 0.46 -8.00 -0.67
CA ALA A 108 0.88 -6.79 -1.38
C ALA A 108 0.43 -5.58 -0.57
N SER A 109 1.34 -4.65 -0.30
CA SER A 109 0.97 -3.41 0.36
C SER A 109 0.26 -2.50 -0.63
N ALA A 110 -0.90 -1.98 -0.27
CA ALA A 110 -1.65 -1.01 -1.05
C ALA A 110 -1.62 0.35 -0.36
N GLU A 111 -1.47 1.41 -1.11
CA GLU A 111 -1.55 2.78 -0.59
C GLU A 111 -2.99 3.09 -0.18
N LEU A 112 -3.95 2.70 -1.01
CA LEU A 112 -5.37 2.75 -0.70
C LEU A 112 -5.89 1.34 -0.37
N PRO A 113 -6.48 1.13 0.82
CA PRO A 113 -6.99 -0.17 1.19
C PRO A 113 -8.18 -0.58 0.32
N MET A 114 -8.13 -1.80 -0.17
CA MET A 114 -9.26 -2.41 -0.87
C MET A 114 -10.25 -2.99 0.14
N ALA A 115 -11.48 -2.48 0.18
CA ALA A 115 -12.51 -3.04 1.05
C ALA A 115 -12.82 -4.49 0.68
N GLY A 116 -12.77 -5.39 1.66
CA GLY A 116 -13.10 -6.80 1.50
C GLY A 116 -12.15 -7.61 0.63
N ARG A 117 -10.98 -7.08 0.29
CA ARG A 117 -10.02 -7.75 -0.58
C ARG A 117 -8.58 -7.46 -0.19
N LEU A 118 -7.69 -8.36 -0.59
CA LEU A 118 -6.25 -8.15 -0.58
C LEU A 118 -5.62 -8.92 -1.77
N VAL A 119 -4.39 -8.58 -2.11
CA VAL A 119 -3.60 -9.35 -3.08
C VAL A 119 -2.52 -10.11 -2.33
N LEU A 120 -2.42 -11.41 -2.62
CA LEU A 120 -1.36 -12.28 -2.12
C LEU A 120 -0.33 -12.52 -3.23
N SER A 121 0.94 -12.35 -2.91
CA SER A 121 2.05 -12.41 -3.86
C SER A 121 3.15 -13.35 -3.37
N PRO A 122 3.93 -13.99 -4.29
CA PRO A 122 5.09 -14.79 -3.91
C PRO A 122 6.24 -13.97 -3.32
N LEU A 123 6.27 -12.67 -3.58
CA LEU A 123 7.28 -11.72 -3.11
C LEU A 123 6.62 -10.52 -2.44
N PRO A 124 7.29 -9.87 -1.48
CA PRO A 124 6.79 -8.62 -0.93
C PRO A 124 6.83 -7.53 -2.03
N ILE A 125 5.66 -7.00 -2.36
CA ILE A 125 5.48 -5.95 -3.36
C ILE A 125 4.63 -4.82 -2.78
N ALA A 126 4.82 -3.61 -3.31
CA ALA A 126 3.92 -2.48 -3.12
C ALA A 126 3.11 -2.29 -4.41
N MET A 127 1.81 -2.11 -4.24
CA MET A 127 0.93 -1.66 -5.32
C MET A 127 1.00 -0.12 -5.34
N GLY A 128 1.32 0.45 -6.49
CA GLY A 128 1.41 1.89 -6.63
C GLY A 128 0.05 2.57 -6.70
N ASP A 129 0.10 3.89 -6.72
CA ASP A 129 -1.07 4.74 -6.91
C ASP A 129 -1.54 4.70 -8.37
N GLU A 130 -2.83 4.96 -8.62
CA GLU A 130 -3.44 4.95 -9.96
C GLU A 130 -2.76 5.91 -10.94
N ASP A 131 -2.05 6.92 -10.42
CA ASP A 131 -1.33 7.93 -11.21
C ASP A 131 0.05 7.46 -11.72
N GLU A 132 0.56 6.31 -11.28
CA GLU A 132 1.81 5.71 -11.77
C GLU A 132 1.55 4.46 -12.61
N PRO A 133 1.50 4.55 -13.95
CA PRO A 133 1.17 3.42 -14.83
C PRO A 133 2.09 2.20 -14.69
N LEU A 134 3.30 2.38 -14.18
CA LEU A 134 4.27 1.29 -13.94
C LEU A 134 4.16 0.65 -12.54
N ALA A 135 3.38 1.25 -11.64
CA ALA A 135 3.25 0.79 -10.26
C ALA A 135 2.23 -0.34 -10.09
N ASN A 136 1.46 -0.66 -11.14
CA ASN A 136 0.45 -1.72 -11.14
C ASN A 136 0.94 -3.08 -11.67
N ASP A 137 2.26 -3.27 -11.82
CA ASP A 137 2.83 -4.53 -12.29
C ASP A 137 2.76 -5.63 -11.21
N LEU A 138 1.54 -6.10 -10.98
CA LEU A 138 1.34 -7.31 -10.18
C LEU A 138 1.99 -8.49 -10.89
N PRO A 139 2.77 -9.33 -10.18
CA PRO A 139 3.28 -10.56 -10.78
C PRO A 139 2.10 -11.40 -11.29
N ALA A 140 2.29 -12.06 -12.42
CA ALA A 140 1.24 -12.88 -13.04
C ALA A 140 0.68 -13.97 -12.10
N GLN A 141 1.46 -14.36 -11.07
CA GLN A 141 1.05 -15.30 -10.03
C GLN A 141 0.29 -14.62 -8.87
N ALA A 142 0.07 -13.32 -8.90
CA ALA A 142 -0.69 -12.65 -7.86
C ALA A 142 -2.08 -13.26 -7.73
N VAL A 143 -2.53 -13.47 -6.50
CA VAL A 143 -3.84 -14.05 -6.17
C VAL A 143 -4.68 -13.01 -5.48
N PHE A 144 -5.82 -12.69 -6.06
CA PHE A 144 -6.81 -11.83 -5.43
C PHE A 144 -7.58 -12.62 -4.37
N VAL A 145 -7.54 -12.16 -3.14
CA VAL A 145 -8.19 -12.82 -2.00
C VAL A 145 -9.44 -12.02 -1.66
N HIS A 146 -10.59 -12.67 -1.73
CA HIS A 146 -11.89 -12.08 -1.42
C HIS A 146 -12.37 -12.52 -0.04
N LEU A 147 -12.72 -11.55 0.79
CA LEU A 147 -13.29 -11.76 2.10
C LEU A 147 -14.80 -11.93 2.01
N SER A 148 -15.38 -12.64 2.96
CA SER A 148 -16.82 -12.84 3.07
C SER A 148 -17.37 -12.38 4.42
N GLY A 149 -18.70 -12.39 4.55
CA GLY A 149 -19.41 -11.97 5.75
C GLY A 149 -19.15 -10.50 6.10
N PRO A 150 -19.13 -10.14 7.39
CA PRO A 150 -18.91 -8.76 7.84
C PRO A 150 -17.55 -8.16 7.43
N ALA A 151 -16.55 -8.99 7.15
CA ALA A 151 -15.24 -8.56 6.70
C ALA A 151 -15.24 -8.06 5.25
N ALA A 152 -16.21 -8.46 4.42
CA ALA A 152 -16.28 -8.10 3.00
C ALA A 152 -16.42 -6.58 2.75
N GLY A 153 -16.89 -5.81 3.73
CA GLY A 153 -16.97 -4.35 3.64
C GLY A 153 -15.85 -3.60 4.35
N GLN A 154 -14.88 -4.32 4.93
CA GLN A 154 -13.84 -3.70 5.74
C GLN A 154 -12.52 -3.62 4.97
N ALA A 155 -11.83 -2.50 5.15
CA ALA A 155 -10.47 -2.32 4.68
C ALA A 155 -9.50 -3.00 5.65
N LEU A 156 -8.52 -3.74 5.12
CA LEU A 156 -7.49 -4.39 5.90
C LEU A 156 -6.27 -3.48 6.03
N PRO A 157 -5.58 -3.48 7.18
CA PRO A 157 -4.26 -2.87 7.27
C PRO A 157 -3.26 -3.67 6.44
N ASN A 158 -2.16 -3.05 6.04
CA ASN A 158 -1.06 -3.76 5.41
C ASN A 158 -0.37 -4.67 6.43
N TYR A 159 -0.31 -5.96 6.15
CA TYR A 159 0.38 -6.93 6.99
C TYR A 159 1.77 -7.25 6.44
N SER A 160 2.79 -7.17 7.29
CA SER A 160 4.15 -7.57 6.98
C SER A 160 4.38 -9.05 7.28
N GLY A 161 5.33 -9.66 6.53
CA GLY A 161 5.70 -11.05 6.71
C GLY A 161 4.87 -12.02 5.88
N LEU A 162 5.24 -13.30 5.95
CA LEU A 162 4.53 -14.39 5.29
C LEU A 162 3.24 -14.71 6.05
N ILE A 163 2.17 -14.84 5.29
CA ILE A 163 0.87 -15.28 5.81
C ILE A 163 0.39 -16.53 5.08
N GLN A 164 -0.31 -17.38 5.79
CA GLN A 164 -1.02 -18.52 5.22
C GLN A 164 -2.52 -18.23 5.19
N LEU A 165 -3.13 -18.48 4.05
CA LEU A 165 -4.58 -18.36 3.87
C LEU A 165 -5.16 -19.67 3.34
N GLN A 166 -6.36 -20.00 3.78
CA GLN A 166 -7.12 -21.14 3.29
C GLN A 166 -8.47 -20.65 2.77
N GLY A 167 -8.83 -21.11 1.59
CA GLY A 167 -10.08 -20.72 0.95
C GLY A 167 -10.37 -21.57 -0.27
N ARG A 168 -11.49 -21.28 -0.93
CA ARG A 168 -11.87 -21.92 -2.19
C ARG A 168 -11.15 -21.24 -3.34
N LEU A 169 -10.42 -22.01 -4.15
CA LEU A 169 -9.76 -21.52 -5.34
C LEU A 169 -10.78 -21.19 -6.44
N SER A 170 -10.55 -20.14 -7.20
CA SER A 170 -11.30 -19.81 -8.41
C SER A 170 -10.33 -19.38 -9.50
N VAL A 171 -10.33 -20.09 -10.61
CA VAL A 171 -9.42 -19.89 -11.74
C VAL A 171 -10.18 -19.30 -12.93
N GLY A 172 -9.54 -18.42 -13.68
CA GLY A 172 -10.10 -17.76 -14.86
C GLY A 172 -10.03 -16.24 -14.78
N VAL A 173 -9.97 -15.60 -15.92
CA VAL A 173 -9.88 -14.12 -16.00
C VAL A 173 -11.20 -13.49 -15.57
N ARG A 174 -11.11 -12.46 -14.72
CA ARG A 174 -12.26 -11.68 -14.26
C ARG A 174 -11.83 -10.24 -13.97
N ASP A 175 -12.73 -9.30 -14.26
CA ASP A 175 -12.60 -7.92 -13.84
C ASP A 175 -12.84 -7.80 -12.34
N GLU A 176 -11.94 -7.12 -11.64
CA GLU A 176 -12.09 -6.75 -10.25
C GLU A 176 -12.75 -5.35 -10.13
N PRO A 177 -13.43 -5.03 -9.03
CA PRO A 177 -14.12 -3.75 -8.86
C PRO A 177 -13.22 -2.50 -8.93
N ASP A 178 -11.90 -2.67 -8.74
CA ASP A 178 -10.89 -1.63 -8.87
C ASP A 178 -10.29 -1.50 -10.29
N GLY A 179 -10.83 -2.24 -11.26
CA GLY A 179 -10.37 -2.22 -12.65
C GLY A 179 -9.21 -3.18 -12.95
N HIS A 180 -8.65 -3.86 -11.95
CA HIS A 180 -7.64 -4.89 -12.19
C HIS A 180 -8.25 -6.14 -12.81
N LEU A 181 -7.44 -6.90 -13.55
CA LEU A 181 -7.79 -8.23 -14.03
C LEU A 181 -7.18 -9.29 -13.10
N SER A 182 -8.01 -10.15 -12.56
CA SER A 182 -7.56 -11.31 -11.79
C SER A 182 -7.64 -12.58 -12.62
N SER A 183 -6.58 -13.40 -12.59
CA SER A 183 -6.59 -14.74 -13.22
C SER A 183 -6.81 -15.83 -12.19
N VAL A 184 -6.44 -15.60 -10.95
CA VAL A 184 -6.55 -16.54 -9.84
C VAL A 184 -7.10 -15.81 -8.62
N ARG A 185 -8.11 -16.39 -7.99
CA ARG A 185 -8.75 -15.85 -6.78
C ARG A 185 -8.80 -16.89 -5.68
N LEU A 186 -8.73 -16.43 -4.45
CA LEU A 186 -8.96 -17.23 -3.24
C LEU A 186 -10.17 -16.65 -2.50
N LEU A 187 -11.25 -17.41 -2.42
CA LEU A 187 -12.48 -17.01 -1.76
C LEU A 187 -12.45 -17.53 -0.33
N LEU A 188 -12.33 -16.63 0.63
CA LEU A 188 -12.32 -16.99 2.04
C LEU A 188 -13.75 -17.18 2.56
N ASP A 189 -13.93 -18.11 3.48
CA ASP A 189 -15.14 -18.17 4.28
C ASP A 189 -15.16 -17.06 5.35
N GLU A 190 -16.28 -16.94 6.06
CA GLU A 190 -16.45 -15.89 7.06
C GLU A 190 -15.43 -16.02 8.22
N GLN A 191 -15.16 -17.25 8.68
CA GLN A 191 -14.23 -17.49 9.77
C GLN A 191 -12.79 -17.14 9.37
N ALA A 192 -12.35 -17.53 8.18
CA ALA A 192 -11.03 -17.17 7.66
C ALA A 192 -10.91 -15.65 7.45
N SER A 193 -11.96 -15.02 6.96
CA SER A 193 -12.04 -13.58 6.75
C SER A 193 -11.93 -12.81 8.07
N GLN A 194 -12.61 -13.25 9.12
CA GLN A 194 -12.54 -12.62 10.45
C GLN A 194 -11.14 -12.65 11.06
N ARG A 195 -10.35 -13.70 10.78
CA ARG A 195 -8.97 -13.81 11.28
C ARG A 195 -8.01 -12.77 10.68
N LEU A 196 -8.38 -12.17 9.56
CA LEU A 196 -7.64 -11.09 8.91
C LEU A 196 -7.94 -9.72 9.50
N LEU A 197 -9.04 -9.58 10.24
CA LEU A 197 -9.37 -8.30 10.84
C LEU A 197 -8.47 -8.03 12.05
N PRO A 198 -8.02 -6.78 12.24
CA PRO A 198 -7.31 -6.41 13.45
C PRO A 198 -8.24 -6.62 14.68
N PRO A 199 -7.69 -6.96 15.83
CA PRO A 199 -8.48 -7.04 17.04
C PRO A 199 -9.20 -5.71 17.28
N ALA A 200 -10.48 -5.77 17.65
CA ALA A 200 -11.26 -4.58 17.94
C ALA A 200 -10.52 -3.72 18.97
N ALA A 201 -10.33 -2.44 18.66
CA ALA A 201 -9.73 -1.51 19.60
C ALA A 201 -10.53 -1.55 20.93
N PRO A 202 -9.87 -1.59 22.09
CA PRO A 202 -10.57 -1.56 23.35
C PRO A 202 -11.46 -0.32 23.41
N ARG A 203 -12.76 -0.53 23.62
CA ARG A 203 -13.73 0.55 23.76
C ARG A 203 -13.28 1.40 24.94
N ARG A 204 -12.79 2.62 24.70
CA ARG A 204 -12.61 3.58 25.80
C ARG A 204 -14.01 3.83 26.36
N LEU A 205 -14.26 3.31 27.53
CA LEU A 205 -15.43 3.71 28.30
C LEU A 205 -15.30 5.20 28.65
N PRO A 206 -16.37 5.97 28.55
CA PRO A 206 -16.38 7.40 28.86
C PRO A 206 -16.03 7.68 30.31
#